data_634c7f885b6835dea6edca950950d86a
#
_entry.id   634c7f885b6835dea6edca950950d86a
#
_cell.length_a   1.000
_cell.length_b   1.000
_cell.length_c   1.000
_cell.angle_alpha   90.00
_cell.angle_beta   90.00
_cell.angle_gamma   90.00
#
_symmetry.space_group_name_H-M   'P 1'
#
loop_
_entity.id
_entity.type
_entity.pdbx_description
1 polymer ?
#
loop_
_entity_poly.entity_id
_entity_poly.type
_entity_poly.pdbx_seq_one_letter_code
_entity_poly.pdbx_strand_id
1 'polypeptide(L)'
;MDRLDKTVAKQMNISRSGARQLIRSGAVEVNGKKIFAADEQLDINSDELKINGKTVTVRRYLYIMLNKPFGVLSAAKDPDCPTVVDLLPPELSRRGLFPAGRLDKDTTGLLIITDDGDFAHRLISPSHHVYKTYEATLESGISEEQLDILRQGAVLGDGTECLPARLKKLSDDPAAVCVQIREGKYHQVKRMFASVGNSVSALRRTAIGALKLDNSLKEGEARLLTDDERKMIFSEAEII
;
A
#
# COMPACT_ATOMS: atom_id res chain seq x y z
N MET A 1 -23.61 11.01 -4.44
CA MET A 1 -23.36 11.96 -5.55
C MET A 1 -22.14 12.82 -5.22
N ASP A 2 -21.32 13.11 -6.20
CA ASP A 2 -20.10 13.93 -6.04
C ASP A 2 -20.19 15.14 -6.98
N ARG A 3 -19.60 16.28 -6.56
CA ARG A 3 -19.54 17.46 -7.42
C ARG A 3 -18.68 17.20 -8.67
N LEU A 4 -19.17 17.58 -9.83
CA LEU A 4 -18.52 17.36 -11.13
C LEU A 4 -17.11 18.00 -11.17
N ASP A 5 -16.94 19.27 -10.67
CA ASP A 5 -15.64 19.94 -10.64
C ASP A 5 -14.60 19.19 -9.80
N LYS A 6 -15.02 18.57 -8.70
CA LYS A 6 -14.16 17.75 -7.84
C LYS A 6 -13.78 16.45 -8.54
N THR A 7 -14.75 15.79 -9.18
CA THR A 7 -14.54 14.53 -9.88
C THR A 7 -13.61 14.72 -11.08
N VAL A 8 -13.87 15.71 -11.94
CA VAL A 8 -13.03 16.02 -13.10
C VAL A 8 -11.61 16.39 -12.66
N ALA A 9 -11.46 17.24 -11.64
CA ALA A 9 -10.14 17.59 -11.10
C ALA A 9 -9.35 16.36 -10.64
N LYS A 10 -10.03 15.45 -9.98
CA LYS A 10 -9.43 14.22 -9.45
C LYS A 10 -9.05 13.23 -10.57
N GLN A 11 -9.95 12.98 -11.52
CA GLN A 11 -9.70 12.04 -12.63
C GLN A 11 -8.62 12.54 -13.60
N MET A 12 -8.56 13.85 -13.84
CA MET A 12 -7.60 14.46 -14.76
C MET A 12 -6.30 14.91 -14.09
N ASN A 13 -6.16 14.71 -12.79
CA ASN A 13 -5.01 15.17 -11.98
C ASN A 13 -4.72 16.68 -12.12
N ILE A 14 -5.74 17.52 -12.26
CA ILE A 14 -5.65 18.97 -12.42
C ILE A 14 -6.18 19.72 -11.19
N SER A 15 -6.01 21.06 -11.17
CA SER A 15 -6.61 21.88 -10.12
C SER A 15 -8.13 21.97 -10.28
N ARG A 16 -8.87 22.27 -9.20
CA ARG A 16 -10.31 22.52 -9.29
C ARG A 16 -10.66 23.72 -10.21
N SER A 17 -9.79 24.74 -10.25
CA SER A 17 -9.93 25.86 -11.19
C SER A 17 -9.79 25.40 -12.64
N GLY A 18 -8.79 24.55 -12.94
CA GLY A 18 -8.63 23.93 -14.26
C GLY A 18 -9.83 23.06 -14.66
N ALA A 19 -10.35 22.26 -13.72
CA ALA A 19 -11.54 21.46 -13.96
C ALA A 19 -12.77 22.32 -14.28
N ARG A 20 -12.99 23.42 -13.56
CA ARG A 20 -14.07 24.38 -13.85
C ARG A 20 -13.93 25.02 -15.23
N GLN A 21 -12.71 25.36 -15.62
CA GLN A 21 -12.44 25.89 -16.95
C GLN A 21 -12.74 24.85 -18.03
N LEU A 22 -12.34 23.60 -17.83
CA LEU A 22 -12.59 22.48 -18.73
C LEU A 22 -14.10 22.19 -18.87
N ILE A 23 -14.87 22.24 -17.78
CA ILE A 23 -16.33 22.08 -17.80
C ILE A 23 -16.99 23.23 -18.58
N ARG A 24 -16.61 24.49 -18.29
CA ARG A 24 -17.17 25.67 -18.96
C ARG A 24 -16.88 25.73 -20.45
N SER A 25 -15.81 25.12 -20.93
CA SER A 25 -15.47 25.03 -22.35
C SER A 25 -16.35 24.03 -23.12
N GLY A 26 -17.22 23.27 -22.44
CA GLY A 26 -18.04 22.23 -23.05
C GLY A 26 -17.30 20.96 -23.43
N ALA A 27 -16.11 20.76 -22.84
CA ALA A 27 -15.28 19.56 -23.03
C ALA A 27 -15.73 18.36 -22.18
N VAL A 28 -16.70 18.56 -21.26
CA VAL A 28 -17.20 17.54 -20.32
C VAL A 28 -18.64 17.19 -20.67
N GLU A 29 -18.90 15.89 -20.80
CA GLU A 29 -20.23 15.35 -21.06
C GLU A 29 -20.60 14.34 -19.96
N VAL A 30 -21.85 14.38 -19.51
CA VAL A 30 -22.44 13.40 -18.61
C VAL A 30 -23.67 12.81 -19.31
N ASN A 31 -23.70 11.49 -19.45
CA ASN A 31 -24.76 10.76 -20.14
C ASN A 31 -25.05 11.32 -21.56
N GLY A 32 -23.99 11.65 -22.29
CA GLY A 32 -24.07 12.19 -23.66
C GLY A 32 -24.47 13.66 -23.76
N LYS A 33 -24.71 14.37 -22.64
CA LYS A 33 -25.05 15.81 -22.63
C LYS A 33 -23.82 16.61 -22.17
N LYS A 34 -23.50 17.69 -22.90
CA LYS A 34 -22.49 18.67 -22.50
C LYS A 34 -22.93 19.41 -21.24
N ILE A 35 -22.04 19.45 -20.24
CA ILE A 35 -22.29 20.16 -18.99
C ILE A 35 -21.42 21.41 -18.95
N PHE A 36 -22.00 22.52 -18.48
CA PHE A 36 -21.31 23.81 -18.33
C PHE A 36 -21.30 24.27 -16.87
N ALA A 37 -22.20 23.72 -16.04
CA ALA A 37 -22.28 23.99 -14.60
C ALA A 37 -21.26 23.14 -13.82
N ALA A 38 -20.27 23.79 -13.23
CA ALA A 38 -19.18 23.08 -12.54
C ALA A 38 -19.61 22.45 -11.21
N ASP A 39 -20.73 22.86 -10.64
CA ASP A 39 -21.32 22.35 -9.39
C ASP A 39 -22.39 21.27 -9.61
N GLU A 40 -22.62 20.87 -10.86
CA GLU A 40 -23.45 19.71 -11.20
C GLU A 40 -23.07 18.50 -10.34
N GLN A 41 -24.07 17.68 -10.01
CA GLN A 41 -23.88 16.47 -9.23
C GLN A 41 -23.73 15.28 -10.18
N LEU A 42 -22.74 14.45 -9.95
CA LEU A 42 -22.47 13.21 -10.69
C LEU A 42 -22.70 12.01 -9.78
N ASP A 43 -23.45 11.03 -10.25
CA ASP A 43 -23.45 9.71 -9.62
C ASP A 43 -22.37 8.84 -10.29
N ILE A 44 -21.27 8.64 -9.57
CA ILE A 44 -20.13 7.89 -10.09
C ILE A 44 -20.43 6.41 -10.37
N ASN A 45 -21.56 5.88 -9.90
CA ASN A 45 -21.93 4.46 -10.07
C ASN A 45 -22.81 4.23 -11.30
N SER A 46 -23.51 5.27 -11.78
CA SER A 46 -24.49 5.14 -12.85
C SER A 46 -24.23 6.07 -14.03
N ASP A 47 -23.58 7.22 -13.82
CA ASP A 47 -23.37 8.20 -14.86
C ASP A 47 -22.14 7.92 -15.73
N GLU A 48 -22.29 8.02 -17.04
CA GLU A 48 -21.18 7.99 -17.98
C GLU A 48 -20.53 9.37 -18.06
N LEU A 49 -19.26 9.47 -17.73
CA LEU A 49 -18.48 10.71 -17.86
C LEU A 49 -17.59 10.63 -19.11
N LYS A 50 -17.69 11.64 -19.99
CA LYS A 50 -16.74 11.84 -21.09
C LYS A 50 -16.01 13.16 -20.92
N ILE A 51 -14.71 13.16 -21.19
CA ILE A 51 -13.85 14.35 -21.18
C ILE A 51 -13.08 14.40 -22.49
N ASN A 52 -13.22 15.52 -23.23
CA ASN A 52 -12.66 15.66 -24.59
C ASN A 52 -13.07 14.50 -25.52
N GLY A 53 -14.33 14.07 -25.43
CA GLY A 53 -14.89 12.97 -26.23
C GLY A 53 -14.45 11.55 -25.83
N LYS A 54 -13.58 11.40 -24.81
CA LYS A 54 -13.13 10.10 -24.32
C LYS A 54 -13.89 9.72 -23.05
N THR A 55 -14.42 8.49 -23.01
CA THR A 55 -15.04 7.95 -21.79
C THR A 55 -14.00 7.78 -20.68
N VAL A 56 -14.32 8.29 -19.50
CA VAL A 56 -13.47 8.25 -18.31
C VAL A 56 -14.09 7.33 -17.26
N THR A 57 -13.39 6.27 -16.91
CA THR A 57 -13.80 5.42 -15.78
C THR A 57 -13.57 6.19 -14.47
N VAL A 58 -14.66 6.65 -13.86
CA VAL A 58 -14.59 7.40 -12.60
C VAL A 58 -14.27 6.44 -11.46
N ARG A 59 -13.15 6.68 -10.77
CA ARG A 59 -12.78 5.96 -9.55
C ARG A 59 -12.76 6.91 -8.38
N ARG A 60 -13.60 6.63 -7.37
CA ARG A 60 -13.67 7.43 -6.15
C ARG A 60 -12.32 7.44 -5.44
N TYR A 61 -11.71 6.27 -5.30
CA TYR A 61 -10.39 6.07 -4.73
C TYR A 61 -9.53 5.19 -5.64
N LEU A 62 -8.23 5.34 -5.57
CA LEU A 62 -7.27 4.40 -6.13
C LEU A 62 -6.71 3.50 -5.03
N TYR A 63 -6.54 2.23 -5.38
CA TYR A 63 -5.87 1.25 -4.55
C TYR A 63 -4.82 0.59 -5.44
N ILE A 64 -3.56 0.85 -5.14
CA ILE A 64 -2.43 0.51 -5.99
C ILE A 64 -1.53 -0.44 -5.21
N MET A 65 -1.22 -1.59 -5.82
CA MET A 65 -0.15 -2.47 -5.39
C MET A 65 1.15 -1.96 -6.00
N LEU A 66 2.14 -1.73 -5.16
CA LEU A 66 3.52 -1.42 -5.58
C LEU A 66 4.44 -2.52 -5.06
N ASN A 67 5.31 -3.05 -5.91
CA ASN A 67 6.48 -3.79 -5.48
C ASN A 67 7.60 -2.79 -5.15
N LYS A 68 7.64 -2.35 -3.89
CA LYS A 68 8.57 -1.29 -3.46
C LYS A 68 10.02 -1.74 -3.61
N PRO A 69 10.87 -1.00 -4.33
CA PRO A 69 12.28 -1.31 -4.44
C PRO A 69 13.06 -0.85 -3.20
N PHE A 70 14.29 -1.32 -3.09
CA PHE A 70 15.26 -0.84 -2.11
C PHE A 70 15.57 0.66 -2.32
N GLY A 71 15.90 1.39 -1.26
CA GLY A 71 16.41 2.75 -1.33
C GLY A 71 15.37 3.87 -1.45
N VAL A 72 14.07 3.54 -1.58
CA VAL A 72 12.98 4.51 -1.76
C VAL A 72 12.18 4.70 -0.48
N LEU A 73 11.76 5.95 -0.19
CA LEU A 73 10.99 6.27 1.02
C LEU A 73 9.51 5.95 0.88
N SER A 74 8.92 5.35 1.92
CA SER A 74 7.46 5.18 2.06
C SER A 74 6.83 6.48 2.55
N ALA A 75 6.80 7.49 1.68
CA ALA A 75 6.22 8.81 1.93
C ALA A 75 5.40 9.27 0.72
N ALA A 76 4.51 10.24 0.92
CA ALA A 76 3.77 10.88 -0.16
C ALA A 76 4.62 11.91 -0.93
N LYS A 77 5.57 12.54 -0.25
CA LYS A 77 6.54 13.50 -0.77
C LYS A 77 7.73 13.58 0.17
N ASP A 78 8.89 13.87 -0.39
CA ASP A 78 10.10 14.19 0.36
C ASP A 78 10.94 15.17 -0.48
N PRO A 79 11.60 16.20 0.11
CA PRO A 79 12.37 17.17 -0.65
C PRO A 79 13.69 16.63 -1.19
N ASP A 80 14.27 15.63 -0.51
CA ASP A 80 15.65 15.20 -0.74
C ASP A 80 15.77 13.79 -1.32
N CYS A 81 14.73 12.98 -1.15
CA CYS A 81 14.77 11.58 -1.52
C CYS A 81 13.54 11.17 -2.36
N PRO A 82 13.72 10.25 -3.34
CA PRO A 82 12.60 9.70 -4.08
C PRO A 82 11.65 8.93 -3.16
N THR A 83 10.36 9.10 -3.39
CA THR A 83 9.29 8.46 -2.65
C THR A 83 8.58 7.39 -3.47
N VAL A 84 7.83 6.54 -2.80
CA VAL A 84 7.02 5.50 -3.45
C VAL A 84 5.93 6.08 -4.37
N VAL A 85 5.50 7.32 -4.15
CA VAL A 85 4.51 7.98 -5.03
C VAL A 85 5.17 8.49 -6.31
N ASP A 86 6.44 8.86 -6.29
CA ASP A 86 7.19 9.32 -7.46
C ASP A 86 7.45 8.18 -8.47
N LEU A 87 7.37 6.92 -8.03
CA LEU A 87 7.54 5.74 -8.89
C LEU A 87 6.29 5.43 -9.73
N LEU A 88 5.14 6.01 -9.40
CA LEU A 88 3.90 5.67 -10.06
C LEU A 88 3.88 6.18 -11.51
N PRO A 89 3.48 5.35 -12.49
CA PRO A 89 3.32 5.79 -13.85
C PRO A 89 2.19 6.82 -13.96
N PRO A 90 2.22 7.70 -14.99
CA PRO A 90 1.28 8.82 -15.13
C PRO A 90 -0.20 8.42 -15.01
N GLU A 91 -0.58 7.25 -15.53
CA GLU A 91 -1.94 6.71 -15.49
C GLU A 91 -2.43 6.32 -14.09
N LEU A 92 -1.52 6.06 -13.18
CA LEU A 92 -1.82 5.77 -11.76
C LEU A 92 -1.57 6.97 -10.85
N SER A 93 -0.96 8.04 -11.38
CA SER A 93 -0.62 9.22 -10.61
C SER A 93 -1.82 10.16 -10.47
N ARG A 94 -2.14 10.53 -9.23
CA ARG A 94 -3.07 11.64 -8.95
C ARG A 94 -2.80 12.28 -7.58
N ARG A 95 -3.35 13.48 -7.39
CA ARG A 95 -3.19 14.21 -6.13
C ARG A 95 -3.79 13.46 -4.95
N GLY A 96 -3.11 13.53 -3.83
CA GLY A 96 -3.58 12.97 -2.57
C GLY A 96 -3.25 11.48 -2.36
N LEU A 97 -2.48 10.85 -3.24
CA LEU A 97 -1.95 9.52 -3.02
C LEU A 97 -0.90 9.51 -1.91
N PHE A 98 -0.95 8.47 -1.09
CA PHE A 98 0.00 8.22 -0.01
C PHE A 98 0.10 6.71 0.28
N PRO A 99 1.19 6.22 0.86
CA PRO A 99 1.32 4.82 1.22
C PRO A 99 0.44 4.48 2.43
N ALA A 100 -0.37 3.42 2.31
CA ALA A 100 -1.16 2.85 3.40
C ALA A 100 -0.27 1.96 4.28
N GLY A 101 0.45 2.57 5.20
CA GLY A 101 1.51 2.00 6.00
C GLY A 101 2.89 2.26 5.39
N ARG A 102 3.92 1.81 6.09
CA ARG A 102 5.31 2.09 5.72
C ARG A 102 6.12 0.81 5.66
N LEU A 103 7.08 0.80 4.76
CA LEU A 103 8.25 -0.07 4.76
C LEU A 103 9.48 0.82 4.95
N ASP A 104 10.48 0.30 5.63
CA ASP A 104 11.75 0.99 5.78
C ASP A 104 12.41 1.23 4.42
N LYS A 105 13.36 2.16 4.33
CA LYS A 105 14.04 2.50 3.09
C LYS A 105 14.70 1.27 2.44
N ASP A 106 15.23 0.39 3.25
CA ASP A 106 15.93 -0.84 2.86
C ASP A 106 15.05 -2.10 2.88
N THR A 107 13.75 -1.97 3.16
CA THR A 107 12.77 -3.06 3.07
C THR A 107 12.05 -2.99 1.72
N THR A 108 11.93 -4.13 1.03
CA THR A 108 11.32 -4.23 -0.30
C THR A 108 9.93 -4.90 -0.25
N GLY A 109 9.27 -4.98 -1.40
CA GLY A 109 8.08 -5.79 -1.59
C GLY A 109 6.76 -5.05 -1.50
N LEU A 110 5.70 -5.74 -1.10
CA LEU A 110 4.31 -5.29 -1.18
C LEU A 110 4.05 -4.02 -0.37
N LEU A 111 3.70 -2.95 -1.05
CA LEU A 111 3.19 -1.72 -0.44
C LEU A 111 1.90 -1.29 -1.13
N ILE A 112 0.91 -0.87 -0.35
CA ILE A 112 -0.33 -0.33 -0.89
C ILE A 112 -0.25 1.20 -0.89
N ILE A 113 -0.59 1.81 -2.03
CA ILE A 113 -0.72 3.27 -2.18
C ILE A 113 -2.18 3.58 -2.48
N THR A 114 -2.74 4.58 -1.80
CA THR A 114 -4.15 4.96 -1.95
C THR A 114 -4.36 6.44 -1.64
N ASP A 115 -5.51 6.98 -2.00
CA ASP A 115 -6.04 8.28 -1.55
C ASP A 115 -7.29 8.10 -0.66
N ASP A 116 -7.52 6.88 -0.15
CA ASP A 116 -8.58 6.54 0.79
C ASP A 116 -8.01 6.47 2.23
N GLY A 117 -8.28 7.52 3.02
CA GLY A 117 -7.80 7.62 4.39
C GLY A 117 -8.43 6.57 5.32
N ASP A 118 -9.71 6.26 5.14
CA ASP A 118 -10.42 5.29 5.98
C ASP A 118 -9.90 3.87 5.73
N PHE A 119 -9.67 3.52 4.46
CA PHE A 119 -9.05 2.25 4.10
C PHE A 119 -7.64 2.13 4.69
N ALA A 120 -6.82 3.17 4.53
CA ALA A 120 -5.45 3.17 5.05
C ALA A 120 -5.44 3.05 6.59
N HIS A 121 -6.32 3.79 7.26
CA HIS A 121 -6.46 3.70 8.72
C HIS A 121 -6.83 2.27 9.16
N ARG A 122 -7.80 1.62 8.50
CA ARG A 122 -8.14 0.22 8.78
C ARG A 122 -6.98 -0.73 8.60
N LEU A 123 -6.16 -0.52 7.55
CA LEU A 123 -5.02 -1.39 7.24
C LEU A 123 -3.90 -1.30 8.28
N ILE A 124 -3.62 -0.08 8.79
CA ILE A 124 -2.48 0.16 9.69
C ILE A 124 -2.86 0.10 11.17
N SER A 125 -4.14 0.26 11.50
CA SER A 125 -4.59 0.27 12.91
C SER A 125 -4.35 -1.07 13.58
N PRO A 126 -3.69 -1.10 14.75
CA PRO A 126 -3.44 -2.34 15.49
C PRO A 126 -4.73 -3.09 15.86
N SER A 127 -5.86 -2.37 16.03
CA SER A 127 -7.15 -2.97 16.39
C SER A 127 -7.74 -3.91 15.33
N HIS A 128 -7.33 -3.78 14.09
CA HIS A 128 -7.81 -4.64 13.00
C HIS A 128 -6.95 -5.88 12.77
N HIS A 129 -5.81 -5.99 13.45
CA HIS A 129 -4.95 -7.18 13.45
C HIS A 129 -4.60 -7.75 12.07
N VAL A 130 -4.52 -6.90 11.04
CA VAL A 130 -4.15 -7.34 9.70
C VAL A 130 -2.72 -7.85 9.69
N TYR A 131 -2.54 -9.13 9.40
CA TYR A 131 -1.21 -9.74 9.31
C TYR A 131 -0.41 -9.19 8.13
N LYS A 132 0.88 -8.98 8.34
CA LYS A 132 1.88 -8.66 7.33
C LYS A 132 2.88 -9.79 7.30
N THR A 133 3.08 -10.39 6.14
CA THR A 133 4.00 -11.51 5.94
C THR A 133 5.29 -11.00 5.31
N TYR A 134 6.40 -11.37 5.89
CA TYR A 134 7.73 -11.00 5.42
C TYR A 134 8.59 -12.25 5.20
N GLU A 135 9.46 -12.15 4.21
CA GLU A 135 10.64 -13.01 4.07
C GLU A 135 11.84 -12.23 4.57
N ALA A 136 12.51 -12.80 5.56
CA ALA A 136 13.71 -12.24 6.16
C ALA A 136 14.91 -13.16 5.84
N THR A 137 15.99 -12.57 5.34
CA THR A 137 17.30 -13.21 5.27
C THR A 137 18.12 -12.70 6.45
N LEU A 138 18.65 -13.60 7.24
CA LEU A 138 19.44 -13.29 8.43
C LEU A 138 20.94 -13.36 8.11
N GLU A 139 21.77 -12.71 8.91
CA GLU A 139 23.23 -12.80 8.78
C GLU A 139 23.79 -14.15 9.23
N SER A 140 23.06 -14.85 10.10
CA SER A 140 23.42 -16.19 10.58
C SER A 140 22.20 -17.08 10.72
N GLY A 141 22.41 -18.39 10.78
CA GLY A 141 21.34 -19.35 11.04
C GLY A 141 20.64 -19.08 12.36
N ILE A 142 19.35 -19.42 12.43
CA ILE A 142 18.54 -19.25 13.64
C ILE A 142 18.15 -20.61 14.22
N SER A 143 18.24 -20.75 15.55
CA SER A 143 17.83 -21.97 16.26
C SER A 143 16.32 -22.01 16.50
N GLU A 144 15.77 -23.17 16.84
CA GLU A 144 14.35 -23.29 17.21
C GLU A 144 14.04 -22.56 18.51
N GLU A 145 14.97 -22.56 19.47
CA GLU A 145 14.82 -21.84 20.74
C GLU A 145 14.69 -20.33 20.52
N GLN A 146 15.47 -19.75 19.59
CA GLN A 146 15.35 -18.35 19.21
C GLN A 146 14.00 -18.06 18.52
N LEU A 147 13.56 -18.96 17.64
CA LEU A 147 12.24 -18.84 16.99
C LEU A 147 11.09 -18.92 18.02
N ASP A 148 11.19 -19.79 19.02
CA ASP A 148 10.17 -19.93 20.06
C ASP A 148 10.05 -18.67 20.93
N ILE A 149 11.16 -18.01 21.25
CA ILE A 149 11.15 -16.70 21.93
C ILE A 149 10.35 -15.68 21.08
N LEU A 150 10.63 -15.62 19.79
CA LEU A 150 9.96 -14.68 18.89
C LEU A 150 8.46 -15.02 18.69
N ARG A 151 8.10 -16.31 18.68
CA ARG A 151 6.71 -16.78 18.59
C ARG A 151 5.88 -16.39 19.82
N GLN A 152 6.48 -16.34 21.00
CA GLN A 152 5.80 -15.95 22.24
C GLN A 152 5.62 -14.44 22.38
N GLY A 153 6.36 -13.66 21.60
CA GLY A 153 6.38 -12.19 21.67
C GLY A 153 7.72 -11.70 22.23
N ALA A 154 8.50 -11.06 21.37
CA ALA A 154 9.82 -10.57 21.73
C ALA A 154 9.73 -9.29 22.57
N VAL A 155 10.63 -9.14 23.53
CA VAL A 155 10.90 -7.86 24.19
C VAL A 155 12.08 -7.20 23.47
N LEU A 156 11.83 -6.02 22.89
CA LEU A 156 12.84 -5.27 22.14
C LEU A 156 13.84 -4.59 23.09
N GLY A 157 15.00 -4.20 22.55
CA GLY A 157 16.08 -3.62 23.34
C GLY A 157 15.73 -2.34 24.13
N ASP A 158 14.64 -1.66 23.80
CA ASP A 158 14.11 -0.51 24.56
C ASP A 158 12.99 -0.88 25.54
N GLY A 159 12.78 -2.17 25.79
CA GLY A 159 11.73 -2.69 26.67
C GLY A 159 10.34 -2.79 26.01
N THR A 160 10.20 -2.46 24.73
CA THR A 160 8.92 -2.59 24.02
C THR A 160 8.54 -4.05 23.84
N GLU A 161 7.40 -4.47 24.35
CA GLU A 161 6.85 -5.81 24.15
C GLU A 161 6.17 -5.93 22.79
N CYS A 162 6.49 -6.97 22.03
CA CYS A 162 5.83 -7.33 20.78
C CYS A 162 4.73 -8.35 21.00
N LEU A 163 3.69 -8.28 20.19
CA LEU A 163 2.68 -9.34 20.13
C LEU A 163 3.32 -10.65 19.61
N PRO A 164 2.76 -11.82 19.98
CA PRO A 164 3.13 -13.10 19.40
C PRO A 164 3.18 -13.05 17.88
N ALA A 165 4.26 -13.56 17.29
CA ALA A 165 4.46 -13.65 15.87
C ALA A 165 4.39 -15.10 15.39
N ARG A 166 4.10 -15.31 14.09
CA ARG A 166 4.22 -16.63 13.47
C ARG A 166 5.54 -16.64 12.69
N LEU A 167 6.34 -17.67 12.90
CA LEU A 167 7.64 -17.81 12.24
C LEU A 167 7.85 -19.23 11.76
N LYS A 168 8.44 -19.37 10.55
CA LYS A 168 8.78 -20.65 9.93
C LYS A 168 10.05 -20.48 9.09
N LYS A 169 10.98 -21.44 9.15
CA LYS A 169 12.10 -21.51 8.19
C LYS A 169 11.55 -21.74 6.78
N LEU A 170 12.07 -21.03 5.79
CA LEU A 170 11.57 -21.08 4.41
C LEU A 170 12.13 -22.26 3.59
N SER A 171 13.29 -22.75 3.95
CA SER A 171 14.03 -23.81 3.25
C SER A 171 15.01 -24.47 4.19
N ASP A 172 15.88 -25.34 3.66
CA ASP A 172 17.02 -25.90 4.40
C ASP A 172 18.09 -24.84 4.75
N ASP A 173 17.98 -23.62 4.21
CA ASP A 173 18.81 -22.49 4.63
C ASP A 173 18.32 -21.98 6.00
N PRO A 174 19.14 -22.16 7.06
CA PRO A 174 18.76 -21.77 8.41
C PRO A 174 18.68 -20.25 8.59
N ALA A 175 19.13 -19.46 7.62
CA ALA A 175 19.08 -18.00 7.62
C ALA A 175 17.83 -17.42 6.94
N ALA A 176 17.04 -18.24 6.24
CA ALA A 176 15.82 -17.80 5.54
C ALA A 176 14.56 -18.07 6.37
N VAL A 177 13.85 -17.02 6.78
CA VAL A 177 12.69 -17.11 7.68
C VAL A 177 11.49 -16.36 7.14
N CYS A 178 10.33 -17.01 7.12
CA CYS A 178 9.05 -16.35 6.95
C CYS A 178 8.53 -15.85 8.30
N VAL A 179 8.09 -14.60 8.35
CA VAL A 179 7.61 -13.93 9.57
C VAL A 179 6.26 -13.30 9.32
N GLN A 180 5.26 -13.60 10.16
CA GLN A 180 3.97 -12.94 10.17
C GLN A 180 3.75 -12.17 11.47
N ILE A 181 3.54 -10.87 11.35
CA ILE A 181 3.20 -9.97 12.46
C ILE A 181 1.89 -9.25 12.19
N ARG A 182 1.14 -8.91 13.26
CA ARG A 182 -0.15 -8.20 13.15
C ARG A 182 -0.12 -6.78 13.71
N GLU A 183 1.06 -6.26 13.90
CA GLU A 183 1.34 -4.89 14.33
C GLU A 183 2.43 -4.28 13.44
N GLY A 184 2.91 -3.09 13.72
CA GLY A 184 3.91 -2.41 12.89
C GLY A 184 4.67 -1.35 13.68
N LYS A 185 5.44 -1.79 14.69
CA LYS A 185 6.34 -0.90 15.45
C LYS A 185 7.54 -0.51 14.60
N TYR A 186 8.21 0.54 14.99
CA TYR A 186 9.41 1.03 14.30
C TYR A 186 10.47 -0.06 14.17
N HIS A 187 10.85 -0.38 12.91
CA HIS A 187 11.80 -1.43 12.54
C HIS A 187 11.54 -2.79 13.23
N GLN A 188 10.26 -3.14 13.44
CA GLN A 188 9.88 -4.23 14.33
C GLN A 188 10.56 -5.55 14.01
N VAL A 189 10.47 -6.05 12.77
CA VAL A 189 11.03 -7.36 12.39
C VAL A 189 12.53 -7.39 12.64
N LYS A 190 13.27 -6.36 12.25
CA LYS A 190 14.71 -6.25 12.47
C LYS A 190 15.07 -6.28 13.96
N ARG A 191 14.34 -5.50 14.76
CA ARG A 191 14.54 -5.42 16.21
C ARG A 191 14.16 -6.70 16.94
N MET A 192 13.17 -7.45 16.44
CA MET A 192 12.81 -8.76 16.96
C MET A 192 13.98 -9.73 16.79
N PHE A 193 14.56 -9.84 15.60
CA PHE A 193 15.73 -10.69 15.41
C PHE A 193 16.95 -10.22 16.22
N ALA A 194 17.15 -8.91 16.33
CA ALA A 194 18.22 -8.36 17.18
C ALA A 194 18.06 -8.74 18.65
N SER A 195 16.83 -8.86 19.19
CA SER A 195 16.57 -9.25 20.57
C SER A 195 17.00 -10.70 20.90
N VAL A 196 17.14 -11.54 19.88
CA VAL A 196 17.66 -12.93 20.02
C VAL A 196 19.09 -13.07 19.48
N GLY A 197 19.80 -11.94 19.31
CA GLY A 197 21.22 -11.93 18.92
C GLY A 197 21.49 -12.18 17.43
N ASN A 198 20.51 -11.96 16.55
CA ASN A 198 20.68 -12.09 15.10
C ASN A 198 20.37 -10.78 14.38
N SER A 199 20.82 -10.63 13.14
CA SER A 199 20.61 -9.45 12.30
C SER A 199 19.90 -9.82 11.00
N VAL A 200 19.05 -8.91 10.48
CA VAL A 200 18.37 -9.05 9.20
C VAL A 200 19.18 -8.35 8.13
N SER A 201 19.73 -9.12 7.18
CA SER A 201 20.47 -8.60 6.01
C SER A 201 19.55 -8.17 4.88
N ALA A 202 18.41 -8.88 4.68
CA ALA A 202 17.39 -8.50 3.71
C ALA A 202 15.98 -8.74 4.28
N LEU A 203 15.05 -7.83 3.96
CA LEU A 203 13.65 -7.94 4.39
C LEU A 203 12.72 -7.58 3.24
N ARG A 204 11.80 -8.48 2.92
CA ARG A 204 10.81 -8.30 1.87
C ARG A 204 9.41 -8.61 2.39
N ARG A 205 8.47 -7.69 2.23
CA ARG A 205 7.06 -7.97 2.52
C ARG A 205 6.39 -8.65 1.33
N THR A 206 5.90 -9.87 1.53
CA THR A 206 5.30 -10.69 0.47
C THR A 206 3.79 -10.72 0.51
N ALA A 207 3.16 -10.43 1.68
CA ALA A 207 1.70 -10.39 1.77
C ALA A 207 1.19 -9.41 2.84
N ILE A 208 -0.07 -8.99 2.66
CA ILE A 208 -0.87 -8.23 3.64
C ILE A 208 -2.26 -8.90 3.71
N GLY A 209 -2.65 -9.42 4.89
CA GLY A 209 -3.79 -10.33 5.00
C GLY A 209 -3.60 -11.53 4.09
N ALA A 210 -4.62 -11.88 3.32
CA ALA A 210 -4.54 -12.91 2.29
C ALA A 210 -4.01 -12.39 0.93
N LEU A 211 -3.83 -11.07 0.76
CA LEU A 211 -3.29 -10.50 -0.49
C LEU A 211 -1.80 -10.74 -0.59
N LYS A 212 -1.38 -11.51 -1.58
CA LYS A 212 0.04 -11.74 -1.92
C LYS A 212 0.53 -10.71 -2.94
N LEU A 213 1.82 -10.38 -2.87
CA LEU A 213 2.49 -9.58 -3.91
C LEU A 213 2.38 -10.32 -5.25
N ASP A 214 2.02 -9.59 -6.28
CA ASP A 214 1.98 -10.12 -7.64
C ASP A 214 3.41 -10.35 -8.15
N ASN A 215 3.75 -11.61 -8.41
CA ASN A 215 5.10 -12.02 -8.85
C ASN A 215 5.45 -11.51 -10.25
N SER A 216 4.47 -11.05 -11.04
CA SER A 216 4.72 -10.43 -12.34
C SER A 216 5.25 -9.00 -12.23
N LEU A 217 5.03 -8.32 -11.10
CA LEU A 217 5.53 -6.97 -10.86
C LEU A 217 7.01 -6.99 -10.51
N LYS A 218 7.83 -6.38 -11.35
CA LYS A 218 9.24 -6.11 -11.02
C LYS A 218 9.32 -5.05 -9.90
N GLU A 219 10.47 -4.94 -9.28
CA GLU A 219 10.73 -3.87 -8.31
C GLU A 219 10.53 -2.48 -8.95
N GLY A 220 9.78 -1.62 -8.27
CA GLY A 220 9.38 -0.31 -8.76
C GLY A 220 8.10 -0.31 -9.60
N GLU A 221 7.61 -1.45 -10.05
CA GLU A 221 6.36 -1.53 -10.82
C GLU A 221 5.12 -1.54 -9.92
N ALA A 222 4.04 -0.99 -10.48
CA ALA A 222 2.78 -0.84 -9.77
C ALA A 222 1.58 -1.12 -10.68
N ARG A 223 0.49 -1.60 -10.09
CA ARG A 223 -0.81 -1.78 -10.75
C ARG A 223 -1.98 -1.51 -9.81
N LEU A 224 -3.15 -1.31 -10.38
CA LEU A 224 -4.38 -1.25 -9.59
C LEU A 224 -4.70 -2.61 -8.96
N LEU A 225 -5.26 -2.56 -7.76
CA LEU A 225 -5.91 -3.70 -7.15
C LEU A 225 -7.30 -3.90 -7.77
N THR A 226 -7.69 -5.15 -7.92
CA THR A 226 -9.08 -5.54 -8.16
C THR A 226 -9.91 -5.38 -6.88
N ASP A 227 -11.24 -5.44 -7.00
CA ASP A 227 -12.13 -5.36 -5.84
C ASP A 227 -11.98 -6.57 -4.91
N ASP A 228 -11.69 -7.74 -5.47
CA ASP A 228 -11.47 -8.95 -4.68
C ASP A 228 -10.12 -8.90 -3.95
N GLU A 229 -9.07 -8.41 -4.59
CA GLU A 229 -7.78 -8.17 -3.94
C GLU A 229 -7.88 -7.19 -2.78
N ARG A 230 -8.72 -6.14 -2.89
CA ARG A 230 -8.98 -5.22 -1.76
C ARG A 230 -9.63 -5.93 -0.56
N LYS A 231 -10.54 -6.87 -0.82
CA LYS A 231 -11.18 -7.68 0.24
C LYS A 231 -10.18 -8.62 0.90
N MET A 232 -9.28 -9.24 0.10
CA MET A 232 -8.23 -10.14 0.58
C MET A 232 -7.30 -9.49 1.62
N ILE A 233 -7.07 -8.18 1.55
CA ILE A 233 -6.25 -7.44 2.53
C ILE A 233 -6.80 -7.61 3.96
N PHE A 234 -8.12 -7.65 4.11
CA PHE A 234 -8.78 -7.76 5.41
C PHE A 234 -9.26 -9.20 5.73
N SER A 235 -8.94 -10.14 4.85
CA SER A 235 -9.18 -11.55 5.09
C SER A 235 -8.04 -12.17 5.89
N GLU A 236 -8.31 -13.30 6.52
CA GLU A 236 -7.32 -14.00 7.33
C GLU A 236 -6.12 -14.41 6.47
N ALA A 237 -4.91 -14.12 6.98
CA ALA A 237 -3.68 -14.52 6.30
C ALA A 237 -3.53 -16.04 6.36
N GLU A 238 -2.99 -16.62 5.28
CA GLU A 238 -2.58 -18.02 5.27
C GLU A 238 -1.63 -18.29 6.45
N ILE A 239 -1.90 -19.33 7.22
CA ILE A 239 -1.06 -19.73 8.34
C ILE A 239 0.22 -20.35 7.78
N ILE A 240 1.38 -19.89 8.23
CA ILE A 240 2.70 -20.36 7.82
C ILE A 240 3.21 -21.50 8.72
#